data_586d1032d94b4ae1029e664a438807bd
#
_entry.id   586d1032d94b4ae1029e664a438807bd
#
_cell.length_a   1.000
_cell.length_b   1.000
_cell.length_c   1.000
_cell.angle_alpha   90.00
_cell.angle_beta   90.00
_cell.angle_gamma   90.00
#
_symmetry.space_group_name_H-M   'P 1'
#
loop_
_entity.id
_entity.type
_entity.pdbx_description
1 polymer ?
#
loop_
_entity_poly.entity_id
_entity_poly.type
_entity_poly.pdbx_seq_one_letter_code
_entity_poly.pdbx_strand_id
1 'polypeptide(L)'
;MNVSGVSASVSAARRAHVIVCGNAKGGTGKSTFAMHIAVALLRTGSRVATIDLDTSQQTLTNYVENRRRWVQATGIAVAMPDHRNVPHHRQFADSEGATFTAFAEALAGVDAAFDFVVIDTAAGETFAGRLAHRLADTLVTPLNDSLIDLEALGDLPPAGRNPPAGSGYARAVAKTRDERRRADGRLIDWIVACNRVPVTAAGEAKIAPRLRDMASRLGFRFADGISQRVLFDDLFAAGLTTFDEYDGRSATSRPNLAHLAARQEMRRLMDQMRLLHWKPSKPGAEPHVRPSDAAITPAL
;
A
#
# COMPACT_ATOMS: atom_id res chain seq x y z
N MET A 1 -0.57 51.11 28.62
CA MET A 1 -1.02 50.56 27.32
C MET A 1 -0.49 49.12 27.22
N ASN A 2 -1.38 48.19 27.48
CA ASN A 2 -1.07 46.74 27.43
C ASN A 2 -1.16 46.25 25.99
N VAL A 3 -0.05 45.84 25.41
CA VAL A 3 -0.04 45.17 24.11
C VAL A 3 -0.07 43.66 24.39
N SER A 4 -1.29 43.13 24.43
CA SER A 4 -1.51 41.69 24.52
C SER A 4 -1.05 41.03 23.22
N GLY A 5 0.07 40.30 23.29
CA GLY A 5 0.56 39.48 22.19
C GLY A 5 -0.41 38.37 21.88
N VAL A 6 -1.03 38.45 20.71
CA VAL A 6 -1.78 37.32 20.12
C VAL A 6 -0.75 36.32 19.60
N SER A 7 -0.44 35.34 20.44
CA SER A 7 0.26 34.13 20.00
C SER A 7 -0.68 33.33 19.11
N ALA A 8 -0.63 33.59 17.80
CA ALA A 8 -1.23 32.71 16.82
C ALA A 8 -0.45 31.38 16.84
N SER A 9 -1.01 30.38 17.50
CA SER A 9 -0.58 28.99 17.35
C SER A 9 -0.77 28.63 15.88
N VAL A 10 0.30 28.62 15.10
CA VAL A 10 0.32 28.03 13.77
C VAL A 10 0.03 26.54 13.99
N SER A 11 -1.24 26.16 13.83
CA SER A 11 -1.62 24.76 13.75
C SER A 11 -0.77 24.15 12.65
N ALA A 12 0.12 23.23 13.01
CA ALA A 12 0.93 22.48 12.04
C ALA A 12 -0.08 21.85 11.05
N ALA A 13 -0.03 22.25 9.78
CA ALA A 13 -0.92 21.78 8.75
C ALA A 13 -0.91 20.25 8.78
N ARG A 14 -2.09 19.64 8.96
CA ARG A 14 -2.26 18.18 9.03
C ARG A 14 -1.79 17.59 7.72
N ARG A 15 -0.70 16.85 7.75
CA ARG A 15 -0.14 16.15 6.60
C ARG A 15 -0.69 14.73 6.53
N ALA A 16 -1.03 14.27 5.31
CA ALA A 16 -1.41 12.89 5.09
C ALA A 16 -0.28 11.92 5.48
N HIS A 17 -0.64 10.78 6.06
CA HIS A 17 0.30 9.68 6.31
C HIS A 17 0.56 8.92 5.02
N VAL A 18 1.81 8.88 4.59
CA VAL A 18 2.24 8.26 3.33
C VAL A 18 2.65 6.82 3.57
N ILE A 19 1.91 5.90 2.93
CA ILE A 19 2.17 4.46 2.94
C ILE A 19 2.67 4.07 1.56
N VAL A 20 3.85 3.47 1.47
CA VAL A 20 4.43 3.01 0.21
C VAL A 20 4.50 1.49 0.18
N CYS A 21 3.93 0.87 -0.85
CA CYS A 21 4.10 -0.54 -1.14
C CYS A 21 5.25 -0.71 -2.12
N GLY A 22 6.40 -1.18 -1.64
CA GLY A 22 7.65 -1.25 -2.41
C GLY A 22 8.39 -2.58 -2.26
N ASN A 23 8.93 -3.07 -3.37
CA ASN A 23 9.87 -4.20 -3.44
C ASN A 23 10.57 -4.16 -4.80
N ALA A 24 11.88 -4.48 -4.83
CA ALA A 24 12.62 -4.60 -6.09
C ALA A 24 12.12 -5.75 -6.96
N LYS A 25 11.57 -6.81 -6.38
CA LYS A 25 11.07 -7.97 -7.10
C LYS A 25 9.64 -7.75 -7.62
N GLY A 26 9.39 -8.17 -8.87
CA GLY A 26 8.05 -8.23 -9.46
C GLY A 26 7.20 -9.38 -8.90
N GLY A 27 5.86 -9.25 -8.98
CA GLY A 27 4.95 -10.33 -8.58
C GLY A 27 4.85 -10.63 -7.08
N THR A 28 5.38 -9.76 -6.22
CA THR A 28 5.34 -9.93 -4.76
C THR A 28 4.02 -9.50 -4.12
N GLY A 29 3.11 -8.89 -4.89
CA GLY A 29 1.79 -8.48 -4.41
C GLY A 29 1.69 -7.02 -3.96
N LYS A 30 2.62 -6.14 -4.35
CA LYS A 30 2.60 -4.70 -4.01
C LYS A 30 1.24 -4.06 -4.23
N SER A 31 0.72 -4.15 -5.45
CA SER A 31 -0.58 -3.55 -5.83
C SER A 31 -1.77 -4.18 -5.09
N THR A 32 -1.71 -5.49 -4.82
CA THR A 32 -2.73 -6.19 -4.01
C THR A 32 -2.74 -5.65 -2.58
N PHE A 33 -1.55 -5.50 -1.96
CA PHE A 33 -1.43 -4.91 -0.63
C PHE A 33 -1.88 -3.46 -0.64
N ALA A 34 -1.45 -2.66 -1.62
CA ALA A 34 -1.84 -1.26 -1.75
C ALA A 34 -3.36 -1.08 -1.78
N MET A 35 -4.07 -1.86 -2.62
CA MET A 35 -5.52 -1.78 -2.71
C MET A 35 -6.23 -2.24 -1.43
N HIS A 36 -5.78 -3.34 -0.81
CA HIS A 36 -6.37 -3.82 0.44
C HIS A 36 -6.14 -2.85 1.60
N ILE A 37 -4.95 -2.25 1.70
CA ILE A 37 -4.64 -1.21 2.70
C ILE A 37 -5.55 0.01 2.46
N ALA A 38 -5.66 0.48 1.23
CA ALA A 38 -6.49 1.63 0.89
C ALA A 38 -7.96 1.40 1.28
N VAL A 39 -8.54 0.25 0.92
CA VAL A 39 -9.93 -0.08 1.24
C VAL A 39 -10.12 -0.28 2.74
N ALA A 40 -9.18 -0.93 3.44
CA ALA A 40 -9.24 -1.07 4.89
C ALA A 40 -9.30 0.30 5.59
N LEU A 41 -8.47 1.25 5.16
CA LEU A 41 -8.44 2.62 5.68
C LEU A 41 -9.73 3.39 5.37
N LEU A 42 -10.24 3.28 4.13
CA LEU A 42 -11.53 3.88 3.76
C LEU A 42 -12.68 3.38 4.64
N ARG A 43 -12.68 2.10 4.99
CA ARG A 43 -13.73 1.50 5.85
C ARG A 43 -13.64 1.96 7.30
N THR A 44 -12.56 2.59 7.73
CA THR A 44 -12.50 3.29 9.03
C THR A 44 -13.08 4.71 8.99
N GLY A 45 -13.54 5.17 7.82
CA GLY A 45 -14.00 6.54 7.60
C GLY A 45 -12.88 7.51 7.25
N SER A 46 -11.66 7.03 7.02
CA SER A 46 -10.53 7.86 6.61
C SER A 46 -10.64 8.26 5.14
N ARG A 47 -10.16 9.45 4.80
CA ARG A 47 -10.02 9.90 3.41
C ARG A 47 -8.71 9.36 2.85
N VAL A 48 -8.76 8.60 1.77
CA VAL A 48 -7.61 7.90 1.21
C VAL A 48 -7.44 8.22 -0.25
N ALA A 49 -6.23 8.69 -0.62
CA ALA A 49 -5.77 8.75 -1.99
C ALA A 49 -4.86 7.55 -2.31
N THR A 50 -4.87 7.11 -3.56
CA THR A 50 -3.94 6.10 -4.08
C THR A 50 -3.19 6.66 -5.27
N ILE A 51 -1.88 6.32 -5.38
CA ILE A 51 -1.02 6.73 -6.50
C ILE A 51 -0.34 5.48 -7.05
N ASP A 52 -0.47 5.27 -8.38
CA ASP A 52 0.22 4.18 -9.08
C ASP A 52 1.44 4.74 -9.81
N LEU A 53 2.63 4.28 -9.40
CA LEU A 53 3.92 4.63 -10.02
C LEU A 53 4.44 3.56 -10.97
N ASP A 54 3.75 2.41 -11.11
CA ASP A 54 4.08 1.42 -12.12
C ASP A 54 3.43 1.78 -13.45
N THR A 55 4.04 2.73 -14.16
CA THR A 55 3.52 3.21 -15.44
C THR A 55 3.49 2.15 -16.54
N SER A 56 4.19 1.02 -16.35
CA SER A 56 4.26 -0.07 -17.33
C SER A 56 3.14 -1.10 -17.12
N GLN A 57 2.92 -1.54 -15.90
CA GLN A 57 1.92 -2.56 -15.56
C GLN A 57 0.58 -1.97 -15.14
N GLN A 58 0.61 -0.80 -14.50
CA GLN A 58 -0.59 -0.08 -14.01
C GLN A 58 -1.56 -0.99 -13.22
N THR A 59 -1.00 -1.89 -12.41
CA THR A 59 -1.80 -2.93 -11.74
C THR A 59 -2.78 -2.33 -10.74
N LEU A 60 -2.36 -1.33 -9.95
CA LEU A 60 -3.25 -0.66 -9.01
C LEU A 60 -4.32 0.15 -9.74
N THR A 61 -3.94 0.83 -10.84
CA THR A 61 -4.87 1.56 -11.72
C THR A 61 -5.94 0.61 -12.27
N ASN A 62 -5.53 -0.53 -12.82
CA ASN A 62 -6.44 -1.54 -13.33
C ASN A 62 -7.37 -2.10 -12.23
N TYR A 63 -6.86 -2.24 -11.00
CA TYR A 63 -7.65 -2.68 -9.86
C TYR A 63 -8.78 -1.68 -9.55
N VAL A 64 -8.45 -0.38 -9.51
CA VAL A 64 -9.44 0.68 -9.28
C VAL A 64 -10.45 0.77 -10.42
N GLU A 65 -10.01 0.62 -11.69
CA GLU A 65 -10.91 0.62 -12.84
C GLU A 65 -11.87 -0.60 -12.83
N ASN A 66 -11.37 -1.80 -12.45
CA ASN A 66 -12.22 -2.97 -12.26
C ASN A 66 -13.29 -2.69 -11.19
N ARG A 67 -12.90 -2.02 -10.09
CA ARG A 67 -13.81 -1.64 -9.01
C ARG A 67 -14.90 -0.69 -9.49
N ARG A 68 -14.55 0.31 -10.31
CA ARG A 68 -15.52 1.24 -10.92
C ARG A 68 -16.50 0.50 -11.83
N ARG A 69 -15.98 -0.39 -12.70
CA ARG A 69 -16.82 -1.21 -13.59
C ARG A 69 -17.77 -2.13 -12.81
N TRP A 70 -17.29 -2.72 -11.74
CA TRP A 70 -18.13 -3.56 -10.89
C TRP A 70 -19.29 -2.76 -10.26
N VAL A 71 -19.01 -1.56 -9.72
CA VAL A 71 -20.07 -0.65 -9.19
C VAL A 71 -21.07 -0.29 -10.26
N GLN A 72 -20.60 0.05 -11.47
CA GLN A 72 -21.49 0.39 -12.59
C GLN A 72 -22.36 -0.79 -13.01
N ALA A 73 -21.80 -1.99 -13.05
CA ALA A 73 -22.51 -3.19 -13.47
C ALA A 73 -23.53 -3.70 -12.43
N THR A 74 -23.24 -3.52 -11.15
CA THR A 74 -24.08 -4.07 -10.06
C THR A 74 -24.98 -3.06 -9.41
N GLY A 75 -24.69 -1.78 -9.52
CA GLY A 75 -25.34 -0.71 -8.77
C GLY A 75 -25.01 -0.69 -7.27
N ILE A 76 -24.12 -1.56 -6.82
CA ILE A 76 -23.77 -1.69 -5.40
C ILE A 76 -22.58 -0.78 -5.07
N ALA A 77 -22.79 0.14 -4.13
CA ALA A 77 -21.74 1.05 -3.70
C ALA A 77 -20.70 0.34 -2.84
N VAL A 78 -19.43 0.58 -3.13
CA VAL A 78 -18.28 0.15 -2.32
C VAL A 78 -17.34 1.33 -2.07
N ALA A 79 -16.55 1.27 -0.99
CA ALA A 79 -15.59 2.31 -0.66
C ALA A 79 -14.58 2.51 -1.80
N MET A 80 -14.43 3.75 -2.31
CA MET A 80 -13.61 4.08 -3.47
C MET A 80 -12.48 5.05 -3.07
N PRO A 81 -11.20 4.75 -3.34
CA PRO A 81 -10.13 5.70 -3.14
C PRO A 81 -10.15 6.82 -4.20
N ASP A 82 -9.63 7.99 -3.86
CA ASP A 82 -9.25 9.00 -4.85
C ASP A 82 -7.97 8.53 -5.55
N HIS A 83 -8.12 7.99 -6.75
CA HIS A 83 -7.01 7.37 -7.47
C HIS A 83 -6.36 8.33 -8.45
N ARG A 84 -5.03 8.38 -8.39
CA ARG A 84 -4.20 9.16 -9.30
C ARG A 84 -3.21 8.26 -10.01
N ASN A 85 -3.20 8.35 -11.32
CA ASN A 85 -2.24 7.65 -12.17
C ASN A 85 -1.15 8.63 -12.59
N VAL A 86 0.11 8.19 -12.53
CA VAL A 86 1.24 8.94 -13.12
C VAL A 86 1.33 8.53 -14.58
N PRO A 87 1.10 9.44 -15.54
CA PRO A 87 1.07 9.09 -16.95
C PRO A 87 2.43 8.56 -17.43
N HIS A 88 2.39 7.51 -18.25
CA HIS A 88 3.58 7.04 -18.94
C HIS A 88 3.84 7.93 -20.17
N HIS A 89 4.71 8.90 -20.03
CA HIS A 89 5.16 9.72 -21.15
C HIS A 89 6.23 8.99 -21.94
N ARG A 90 5.86 8.30 -23.03
CA ARG A 90 6.81 7.58 -23.90
C ARG A 90 7.96 8.47 -24.42
N GLN A 91 7.73 9.78 -24.54
CA GLN A 91 8.74 10.75 -25.00
C GLN A 91 9.71 11.22 -23.89
N PHE A 92 9.40 10.96 -22.60
CA PHE A 92 10.18 11.44 -21.46
C PHE A 92 10.50 10.31 -20.45
N ALA A 93 10.28 9.05 -20.84
CA ALA A 93 10.46 7.88 -19.96
C ALA A 93 11.87 7.78 -19.33
N ASP A 94 12.87 8.37 -19.97
CA ASP A 94 14.28 8.33 -19.52
C ASP A 94 14.71 9.58 -18.73
N SER A 95 13.82 10.56 -18.52
CA SER A 95 14.15 11.80 -17.80
C SER A 95 13.67 11.72 -16.34
N GLU A 96 14.62 11.73 -15.40
CA GLU A 96 14.33 11.84 -13.96
C GLU A 96 13.54 13.11 -13.64
N GLY A 97 13.78 14.21 -14.35
CA GLY A 97 13.06 15.47 -14.20
C GLY A 97 11.58 15.37 -14.57
N ALA A 98 11.24 14.73 -15.69
CA ALA A 98 9.84 14.52 -16.08
C ALA A 98 9.11 13.60 -15.11
N THR A 99 9.76 12.53 -14.65
CA THR A 99 9.22 11.63 -13.62
C THR A 99 8.97 12.37 -12.30
N PHE A 100 9.91 13.24 -11.90
CA PHE A 100 9.75 14.06 -10.70
C PHE A 100 8.54 15.00 -10.83
N THR A 101 8.41 15.70 -11.95
CA THR A 101 7.29 16.62 -12.20
C THR A 101 5.96 15.89 -12.16
N ALA A 102 5.81 14.78 -12.89
CA ALA A 102 4.58 14.00 -12.92
C ALA A 102 4.21 13.45 -11.53
N PHE A 103 5.19 13.01 -10.76
CA PHE A 103 4.96 12.54 -9.40
C PHE A 103 4.59 13.69 -8.45
N ALA A 104 5.24 14.85 -8.56
CA ALA A 104 4.90 16.04 -7.79
C ALA A 104 3.47 16.53 -8.10
N GLU A 105 3.05 16.49 -9.36
CA GLU A 105 1.67 16.81 -9.77
C GLU A 105 0.66 15.82 -9.17
N ALA A 106 0.96 14.52 -9.18
CA ALA A 106 0.09 13.51 -8.56
C ALA A 106 -0.03 13.73 -7.03
N LEU A 107 1.00 14.22 -6.38
CA LEU A 107 1.00 14.56 -4.96
C LEU A 107 0.37 15.94 -4.66
N ALA A 108 0.22 16.79 -5.66
CA ALA A 108 -0.28 18.14 -5.45
C ALA A 108 -1.69 18.14 -4.82
N GLY A 109 -1.83 18.83 -3.70
CA GLY A 109 -3.09 18.95 -2.95
C GLY A 109 -3.51 17.69 -2.19
N VAL A 110 -2.75 16.58 -2.26
CA VAL A 110 -3.09 15.33 -1.54
C VAL A 110 -2.86 15.48 -0.04
N ASP A 111 -1.75 16.10 0.36
CA ASP A 111 -1.36 16.24 1.77
C ASP A 111 -2.43 16.91 2.65
N ALA A 112 -3.10 17.94 2.15
CA ALA A 112 -4.13 18.67 2.90
C ALA A 112 -5.52 18.04 2.81
N ALA A 113 -5.80 17.30 1.71
CA ALA A 113 -7.13 16.79 1.41
C ALA A 113 -7.41 15.41 2.01
N PHE A 114 -6.37 14.61 2.25
CA PHE A 114 -6.51 13.21 2.66
C PHE A 114 -5.84 12.94 4.02
N ASP A 115 -6.27 11.85 4.65
CA ASP A 115 -5.68 11.37 5.90
C ASP A 115 -4.54 10.39 5.61
N PHE A 116 -4.66 9.66 4.48
CA PHE A 116 -3.66 8.69 4.00
C PHE A 116 -3.44 8.81 2.50
N VAL A 117 -2.21 8.56 2.09
CA VAL A 117 -1.81 8.35 0.69
C VAL A 117 -1.16 6.99 0.58
N VAL A 118 -1.71 6.10 -0.24
CA VAL A 118 -1.14 4.77 -0.52
C VAL A 118 -0.51 4.78 -1.90
N ILE A 119 0.80 4.55 -1.96
CA ILE A 119 1.58 4.60 -3.19
C ILE A 119 2.03 3.18 -3.55
N ASP A 120 1.67 2.73 -4.76
CA ASP A 120 2.16 1.49 -5.35
C ASP A 120 3.37 1.79 -6.25
N THR A 121 4.46 1.03 -6.09
CA THR A 121 5.69 1.24 -6.87
C THR A 121 5.91 0.12 -7.88
N ALA A 122 6.57 0.46 -9.00
CA ALA A 122 7.06 -0.52 -9.94
C ALA A 122 8.05 -1.51 -9.28
N ALA A 123 8.27 -2.64 -9.93
CA ALA A 123 9.38 -3.52 -9.59
C ALA A 123 10.72 -2.88 -9.99
N GLY A 124 11.79 -3.24 -9.27
CA GLY A 124 13.13 -2.69 -9.53
C GLY A 124 13.41 -1.40 -8.77
N GLU A 125 14.63 -0.90 -8.96
CA GLU A 125 15.11 0.36 -8.37
C GLU A 125 14.83 1.54 -9.32
N THR A 126 13.57 1.91 -9.44
CA THR A 126 13.17 3.06 -10.27
C THR A 126 13.41 4.39 -9.55
N PHE A 127 13.57 5.47 -10.32
CA PHE A 127 13.69 6.82 -9.77
C PHE A 127 12.42 7.21 -8.99
N ALA A 128 11.23 6.96 -9.57
CA ALA A 128 9.96 7.20 -8.88
C ALA A 128 9.83 6.40 -7.58
N GLY A 129 10.25 5.12 -7.58
CA GLY A 129 10.27 4.29 -6.37
C GLY A 129 11.18 4.87 -5.29
N ARG A 130 12.38 5.35 -5.62
CA ARG A 130 13.27 6.01 -4.66
C ARG A 130 12.66 7.28 -4.08
N LEU A 131 11.98 8.09 -4.91
CA LEU A 131 11.26 9.28 -4.43
C LEU A 131 10.13 8.92 -3.48
N ALA A 132 9.32 7.91 -3.84
CA ALA A 132 8.23 7.42 -2.99
C ALA A 132 8.77 6.93 -1.63
N HIS A 133 9.84 6.13 -1.63
CA HIS A 133 10.46 5.66 -0.38
C HIS A 133 10.91 6.81 0.52
N ARG A 134 11.45 7.90 -0.05
CA ARG A 134 11.85 9.10 0.75
C ARG A 134 10.66 9.81 1.39
N LEU A 135 9.49 9.73 0.79
CA LEU A 135 8.27 10.34 1.31
C LEU A 135 7.54 9.46 2.31
N ALA A 136 7.85 8.16 2.35
CA ALA A 136 7.13 7.19 3.17
C ALA A 136 7.21 7.51 4.66
N ASP A 137 6.08 7.51 5.35
CA ASP A 137 6.00 7.37 6.80
C ASP A 137 5.98 5.89 7.17
N THR A 138 5.32 5.05 6.35
CA THR A 138 5.35 3.59 6.43
C THR A 138 5.74 3.00 5.07
N LEU A 139 6.74 2.13 5.06
CA LEU A 139 7.13 1.34 3.89
C LEU A 139 6.73 -0.11 4.12
N VAL A 140 5.85 -0.63 3.27
CA VAL A 140 5.38 -2.02 3.28
C VAL A 140 6.08 -2.78 2.15
N THR A 141 6.79 -3.84 2.49
CA THR A 141 7.49 -4.70 1.54
C THR A 141 6.86 -6.08 1.56
N PRO A 142 5.93 -6.39 0.63
CA PRO A 142 5.41 -7.74 0.46
C PRO A 142 6.51 -8.65 -0.09
N LEU A 143 6.62 -9.86 0.46
CA LEU A 143 7.63 -10.84 0.09
C LEU A 143 6.96 -12.22 -0.07
N ASN A 144 7.13 -12.90 -1.21
CA ASN A 144 6.59 -14.24 -1.32
C ASN A 144 7.32 -15.21 -0.38
N ASP A 145 6.64 -16.27 0.05
CA ASP A 145 7.22 -17.33 0.90
C ASP A 145 8.23 -18.19 0.10
N SER A 146 9.35 -17.57 -0.27
CA SER A 146 10.39 -18.12 -1.14
C SER A 146 11.78 -17.69 -0.68
N LEU A 147 12.73 -18.62 -0.69
CA LEU A 147 14.15 -18.31 -0.40
C LEU A 147 14.74 -17.32 -1.41
N ILE A 148 14.33 -17.39 -2.69
CA ILE A 148 14.78 -16.46 -3.73
C ILE A 148 14.32 -15.04 -3.43
N ASP A 149 13.10 -14.88 -2.93
CA ASP A 149 12.58 -13.57 -2.54
C ASP A 149 13.30 -13.03 -1.30
N LEU A 150 13.63 -13.93 -0.36
CA LEU A 150 14.40 -13.58 0.83
C LEU A 150 15.82 -13.10 0.48
N GLU A 151 16.51 -13.79 -0.46
CA GLU A 151 17.80 -13.38 -0.98
C GLU A 151 17.75 -12.02 -1.67
N ALA A 152 16.67 -11.75 -2.42
CA ALA A 152 16.46 -10.46 -3.08
C ALA A 152 16.23 -9.31 -2.08
N LEU A 153 15.72 -9.58 -0.88
CA LEU A 153 15.62 -8.59 0.19
C LEU A 153 17.02 -8.16 0.69
N GLY A 154 17.95 -9.11 0.81
CA GLY A 154 19.33 -8.85 1.17
C GLY A 154 20.03 -10.12 1.65
N ASP A 155 21.32 -10.27 1.33
CA ASP A 155 22.13 -11.36 1.83
C ASP A 155 22.35 -11.22 3.34
N LEU A 156 22.10 -12.29 4.06
CA LEU A 156 22.60 -12.47 5.42
C LEU A 156 24.02 -13.04 5.33
N PRO A 157 25.05 -12.32 5.77
CA PRO A 157 26.35 -12.93 5.88
C PRO A 157 26.31 -14.10 6.87
N PRO A 158 27.16 -15.11 6.68
CA PRO A 158 27.34 -16.17 7.66
C PRO A 158 27.65 -15.59 9.04
N ALA A 159 27.17 -16.26 10.10
CA ALA A 159 27.40 -15.84 11.47
C ALA A 159 28.89 -15.56 11.73
N GLY A 160 29.21 -14.39 12.28
CA GLY A 160 30.57 -13.98 12.63
C GLY A 160 31.31 -13.10 11.61
N ARG A 161 30.70 -12.76 10.48
CA ARG A 161 31.20 -11.70 9.59
C ARG A 161 30.30 -10.46 9.66
N ASN A 162 30.93 -9.27 9.76
CA ASN A 162 30.18 -8.04 9.56
C ASN A 162 29.51 -8.10 8.18
N PRO A 163 28.20 -7.89 8.09
CA PRO A 163 27.55 -7.91 6.79
C PRO A 163 28.23 -6.89 5.88
N PRO A 164 28.57 -7.20 4.66
CA PRO A 164 28.55 -6.20 3.64
C PRO A 164 27.11 -5.66 3.72
N ALA A 165 26.96 -4.38 4.05
CA ALA A 165 25.65 -3.73 4.16
C ALA A 165 24.76 -4.21 3.04
N GLY A 166 23.62 -4.82 3.36
CA GLY A 166 22.74 -5.62 2.50
C GLY A 166 22.90 -5.39 0.99
N SER A 167 22.97 -6.45 0.25
CA SER A 167 22.94 -6.35 -1.22
C SER A 167 21.54 -5.94 -1.65
N GLY A 168 21.42 -5.06 -2.60
CA GLY A 168 20.14 -4.74 -3.24
C GLY A 168 19.17 -3.92 -2.38
N TYR A 169 17.93 -4.39 -2.30
CA TYR A 169 16.79 -3.60 -1.81
C TYR A 169 16.92 -3.13 -0.35
N ALA A 170 17.36 -3.99 0.56
CA ALA A 170 17.53 -3.62 1.98
C ALA A 170 18.53 -2.48 2.17
N ARG A 171 19.62 -2.45 1.36
CA ARG A 171 20.60 -1.36 1.37
C ARG A 171 20.00 -0.05 0.89
N ALA A 172 19.21 -0.10 -0.19
CA ALA A 172 18.52 1.07 -0.72
C ALA A 172 17.53 1.65 0.32
N VAL A 173 16.77 0.79 0.99
CA VAL A 173 15.87 1.20 2.08
C VAL A 173 16.64 1.78 3.26
N ALA A 174 17.72 1.14 3.70
CA ALA A 174 18.53 1.63 4.81
C ALA A 174 19.09 3.03 4.51
N LYS A 175 19.64 3.22 3.30
CA LYS A 175 20.13 4.53 2.84
C LYS A 175 19.01 5.57 2.87
N THR A 176 17.85 5.26 2.35
CA THR A 176 16.70 6.18 2.32
C THR A 176 16.24 6.55 3.73
N ARG A 177 16.21 5.60 4.66
CA ARG A 177 15.87 5.83 6.08
C ARG A 177 16.88 6.79 6.75
N ASP A 178 18.16 6.62 6.48
CA ASP A 178 19.20 7.51 6.99
C ASP A 178 19.11 8.92 6.39
N GLU A 179 18.86 9.01 5.08
CA GLU A 179 18.65 10.30 4.41
C GLU A 179 17.44 11.04 5.00
N ARG A 180 16.32 10.33 5.22
CA ARG A 180 15.12 10.91 5.82
C ARG A 180 15.36 11.40 7.25
N ARG A 181 16.02 10.58 8.07
CA ARG A 181 16.37 10.94 9.44
C ARG A 181 17.22 12.21 9.50
N ARG A 182 18.18 12.36 8.56
CA ARG A 182 19.05 13.56 8.50
C ARG A 182 18.30 14.79 7.99
N ALA A 183 17.33 14.60 7.08
CA ALA A 183 16.61 15.71 6.45
C ALA A 183 15.57 16.34 7.38
N ASP A 184 14.77 15.55 8.07
CA ASP A 184 13.62 16.03 8.87
C ASP A 184 13.45 15.34 10.23
N GLY A 185 14.40 14.50 10.64
CA GLY A 185 14.35 13.76 11.92
C GLY A 185 13.35 12.62 11.95
N ARG A 186 12.60 12.36 10.89
CA ARG A 186 11.55 11.34 10.85
C ARG A 186 12.12 9.95 10.58
N LEU A 187 11.46 8.95 11.10
CA LEU A 187 11.79 7.56 10.89
C LEU A 187 10.74 6.94 9.95
N ILE A 188 11.21 6.22 8.93
CA ILE A 188 10.35 5.40 8.11
C ILE A 188 10.12 4.08 8.85
N ASP A 189 8.86 3.77 9.17
CA ASP A 189 8.46 2.47 9.72
C ASP A 189 8.46 1.43 8.60
N TRP A 190 9.52 0.63 8.54
CA TRP A 190 9.67 -0.39 7.51
C TRP A 190 9.07 -1.71 7.98
N ILE A 191 8.10 -2.23 7.22
CA ILE A 191 7.38 -3.48 7.51
C ILE A 191 7.60 -4.45 6.36
N VAL A 192 8.05 -5.65 6.67
CA VAL A 192 8.15 -6.76 5.72
C VAL A 192 7.06 -7.77 6.06
N ALA A 193 6.20 -8.09 5.09
CA ALA A 193 5.08 -9.01 5.26
C ALA A 193 5.16 -10.15 4.24
N CYS A 194 4.94 -11.41 4.69
CA CYS A 194 4.88 -12.54 3.79
C CYS A 194 3.64 -12.47 2.90
N ASN A 195 3.79 -12.92 1.65
CA ASN A 195 2.69 -13.11 0.71
C ASN A 195 2.75 -14.52 0.12
N ARG A 196 1.62 -15.01 -0.37
CA ARG A 196 1.49 -16.34 -0.99
C ARG A 196 2.01 -17.45 -0.10
N VAL A 197 1.73 -17.34 1.21
CA VAL A 197 2.06 -18.39 2.16
C VAL A 197 1.22 -19.63 1.83
N PRO A 198 1.83 -20.81 1.66
CA PRO A 198 1.05 -22.02 1.43
C PRO A 198 0.08 -22.28 2.59
N VAL A 199 -1.16 -22.69 2.26
CA VAL A 199 -2.15 -23.09 3.27
C VAL A 199 -1.74 -24.47 3.81
N THR A 200 -0.99 -24.49 4.91
CA THR A 200 -0.53 -25.70 5.58
C THR A 200 -1.09 -25.79 6.98
N ALA A 201 -1.05 -26.96 7.59
CA ALA A 201 -1.46 -27.17 8.98
C ALA A 201 -0.64 -26.31 9.98
N ALA A 202 0.58 -25.95 9.63
CA ALA A 202 1.44 -25.13 10.47
C ALA A 202 1.09 -23.63 10.41
N GLY A 203 0.36 -23.16 9.36
CA GLY A 203 -0.10 -21.77 9.24
C GLY A 203 1.00 -20.70 9.19
N GLU A 204 2.27 -21.09 9.14
CA GLU A 204 3.41 -20.18 9.18
C GLU A 204 4.19 -20.22 7.85
N ALA A 205 4.67 -19.04 7.41
CA ALA A 205 5.51 -18.93 6.24
C ALA A 205 6.86 -19.67 6.45
N LYS A 206 7.31 -20.40 5.43
CA LYS A 206 8.57 -21.15 5.44
C LYS A 206 9.79 -20.28 5.76
N ILE A 207 9.76 -19.03 5.31
CA ILE A 207 10.85 -18.06 5.51
C ILE A 207 10.72 -17.23 6.80
N ALA A 208 9.60 -17.34 7.54
CA ALA A 208 9.33 -16.53 8.71
C ALA A 208 10.45 -16.56 9.78
N PRO A 209 11.06 -17.72 10.14
CA PRO A 209 12.15 -17.75 11.11
C PRO A 209 13.35 -16.90 10.67
N ARG A 210 13.70 -16.96 9.38
CA ARG A 210 14.79 -16.16 8.80
C ARG A 210 14.44 -14.67 8.75
N LEU A 211 13.20 -14.33 8.41
CA LEU A 211 12.75 -12.94 8.43
C LEU A 211 12.80 -12.33 9.84
N ARG A 212 12.46 -13.09 10.88
CA ARG A 212 12.57 -12.60 12.27
C ARG A 212 14.03 -12.32 12.67
N ASP A 213 14.98 -13.17 12.25
CA ASP A 213 16.40 -12.92 12.45
C ASP A 213 16.88 -11.68 11.67
N MET A 214 16.47 -11.55 10.40
CA MET A 214 16.79 -10.38 9.58
C MET A 214 16.17 -9.08 10.11
N ALA A 215 14.98 -9.13 10.70
CA ALA A 215 14.27 -7.98 11.22
C ALA A 215 15.11 -7.21 12.26
N SER A 216 15.77 -7.92 13.17
CA SER A 216 16.64 -7.31 14.18
C SER A 216 17.89 -6.66 13.59
N ARG A 217 18.43 -7.22 12.50
CA ARG A 217 19.67 -6.74 11.86
C ARG A 217 19.43 -5.60 10.88
N LEU A 218 18.34 -5.66 10.13
CA LEU A 218 18.01 -4.68 9.10
C LEU A 218 17.06 -3.58 9.62
N GLY A 219 16.54 -3.74 10.85
CA GLY A 219 15.70 -2.73 11.49
C GLY A 219 14.33 -2.57 10.84
N PHE A 220 13.73 -3.67 10.35
CA PHE A 220 12.33 -3.68 9.94
C PHE A 220 11.46 -4.41 10.96
N ARG A 221 10.15 -4.20 10.89
CA ARG A 221 9.16 -5.00 11.60
C ARG A 221 8.67 -6.12 10.70
N PHE A 222 8.71 -7.35 11.20
CA PHE A 222 8.10 -8.46 10.50
C PHE A 222 6.60 -8.51 10.84
N ALA A 223 5.77 -8.67 9.81
CA ALA A 223 4.33 -8.90 9.94
C ALA A 223 3.97 -10.26 9.33
N ASP A 224 2.96 -10.92 9.91
CA ASP A 224 2.42 -12.17 9.38
C ASP A 224 1.92 -11.94 7.95
N GLY A 225 1.94 -13.02 7.18
CA GLY A 225 1.59 -12.95 5.78
C GLY A 225 0.13 -13.27 5.48
N ILE A 226 -0.17 -13.21 4.21
CA ILE A 226 -1.44 -13.69 3.67
C ILE A 226 -1.21 -14.98 2.88
N SER A 227 -2.17 -15.90 3.00
CA SER A 227 -2.11 -17.20 2.32
C SER A 227 -2.34 -17.07 0.82
N GLN A 228 -1.70 -17.97 0.07
CA GLN A 228 -1.96 -18.10 -1.37
C GLN A 228 -3.38 -18.64 -1.59
N ARG A 229 -4.21 -17.88 -2.31
CA ARG A 229 -5.59 -18.24 -2.62
C ARG A 229 -5.96 -17.72 -4.01
N VAL A 230 -6.68 -18.53 -4.79
CA VAL A 230 -7.28 -18.11 -6.07
C VAL A 230 -8.25 -16.94 -5.87
N LEU A 231 -8.83 -16.82 -4.68
CA LEU A 231 -9.71 -15.72 -4.30
C LEU A 231 -9.15 -14.34 -4.64
N PHE A 232 -7.83 -14.12 -4.51
CA PHE A 232 -7.24 -12.81 -4.80
C PHE A 232 -7.29 -12.45 -6.28
N ASP A 233 -7.26 -13.44 -7.18
CA ASP A 233 -7.42 -13.24 -8.63
C ASP A 233 -8.88 -12.88 -8.95
N ASP A 234 -9.85 -13.58 -8.34
CA ASP A 234 -11.29 -13.27 -8.47
C ASP A 234 -11.59 -11.85 -7.95
N LEU A 235 -11.04 -11.51 -6.79
CA LEU A 235 -11.20 -10.16 -6.20
C LEU A 235 -10.58 -9.07 -7.09
N PHE A 236 -9.39 -9.30 -7.64
CA PHE A 236 -8.75 -8.37 -8.56
C PHE A 236 -9.61 -8.15 -9.81
N ALA A 237 -10.11 -9.22 -10.42
CA ALA A 237 -10.95 -9.15 -11.62
C ALA A 237 -12.25 -8.34 -11.38
N ALA A 238 -12.82 -8.46 -10.18
CA ALA A 238 -13.98 -7.68 -9.77
C ALA A 238 -13.65 -6.28 -9.20
N GLY A 239 -12.36 -5.98 -8.96
CA GLY A 239 -11.95 -4.76 -8.26
C GLY A 239 -12.33 -4.74 -6.78
N LEU A 240 -12.64 -5.89 -6.19
CA LEU A 240 -13.02 -6.05 -4.79
C LEU A 240 -11.83 -6.43 -3.92
N THR A 241 -11.98 -6.29 -2.62
CA THR A 241 -11.00 -6.68 -1.62
C THR A 241 -11.62 -7.61 -0.59
N THR A 242 -10.82 -8.22 0.26
CA THR A 242 -11.32 -9.05 1.36
C THR A 242 -12.16 -8.26 2.37
N PHE A 243 -12.10 -6.92 2.34
CA PHE A 243 -12.88 -6.05 3.23
C PHE A 243 -14.26 -5.72 2.67
N ASP A 244 -14.51 -5.99 1.39
CA ASP A 244 -15.83 -5.84 0.80
C ASP A 244 -16.75 -6.99 1.26
N GLU A 245 -18.06 -6.81 1.17
CA GLU A 245 -19.03 -7.80 1.63
C GLU A 245 -19.35 -8.89 0.58
N TYR A 246 -18.74 -8.76 -0.58
CA TYR A 246 -18.93 -9.61 -1.75
C TYR A 246 -17.65 -10.39 -2.06
N ASP A 247 -17.77 -11.56 -2.70
CA ASP A 247 -16.64 -12.43 -3.01
C ASP A 247 -16.10 -12.29 -4.44
N GLY A 248 -16.67 -11.37 -5.22
CA GLY A 248 -16.27 -11.10 -6.60
C GLY A 248 -16.90 -12.04 -7.65
N ARG A 249 -17.55 -13.14 -7.25
CA ARG A 249 -18.15 -14.11 -8.18
C ARG A 249 -19.52 -13.69 -8.69
N SER A 250 -20.26 -12.99 -7.86
CA SER A 250 -21.59 -12.48 -8.18
C SER A 250 -21.87 -11.23 -7.34
N ALA A 251 -22.65 -10.31 -7.89
CA ALA A 251 -23.13 -9.13 -7.16
C ALA A 251 -23.91 -9.45 -5.88
N THR A 252 -24.49 -10.65 -5.82
CA THR A 252 -25.33 -11.12 -4.71
C THR A 252 -24.65 -12.17 -3.83
N SER A 253 -23.45 -12.64 -4.20
CA SER A 253 -22.72 -13.67 -3.46
C SER A 253 -22.23 -13.13 -2.12
N ARG A 254 -22.55 -13.85 -1.05
CA ARG A 254 -21.98 -13.60 0.27
C ARG A 254 -20.57 -14.18 0.37
N PRO A 255 -19.69 -13.60 1.22
CA PRO A 255 -18.38 -14.15 1.47
C PRO A 255 -18.44 -15.62 1.92
N ASN A 256 -17.66 -16.48 1.28
CA ASN A 256 -17.47 -17.88 1.67
C ASN A 256 -16.38 -18.00 2.76
N LEU A 257 -16.13 -19.22 3.24
CA LEU A 257 -15.12 -19.49 4.27
C LEU A 257 -13.71 -19.05 3.87
N ALA A 258 -13.34 -19.21 2.59
CA ALA A 258 -12.03 -18.77 2.09
C ALA A 258 -11.88 -17.25 2.13
N HIS A 259 -12.95 -16.53 1.78
CA HIS A 259 -12.99 -15.07 1.89
C HIS A 259 -12.90 -14.60 3.35
N LEU A 260 -13.64 -15.24 4.25
CA LEU A 260 -13.60 -14.92 5.68
C LEU A 260 -12.22 -15.17 6.27
N ALA A 261 -11.56 -16.26 5.92
CA ALA A 261 -10.19 -16.55 6.35
C ALA A 261 -9.19 -15.52 5.80
N ALA A 262 -9.26 -15.19 4.51
CA ALA A 262 -8.41 -14.18 3.88
C ALA A 262 -8.65 -12.79 4.51
N ARG A 263 -9.91 -12.43 4.83
CA ARG A 263 -10.24 -11.20 5.56
C ARG A 263 -9.61 -11.17 6.95
N GLN A 264 -9.61 -12.29 7.65
CA GLN A 264 -9.01 -12.38 8.98
C GLN A 264 -7.49 -12.25 8.93
N GLU A 265 -6.83 -12.87 7.94
CA GLU A 265 -5.40 -12.71 7.69
C GLU A 265 -5.04 -11.25 7.39
N MET A 266 -5.80 -10.61 6.51
CA MET A 266 -5.58 -9.22 6.15
C MET A 266 -5.86 -8.25 7.32
N ARG A 267 -6.85 -8.52 8.16
CA ARG A 267 -7.08 -7.77 9.41
C ARG A 267 -5.90 -7.84 10.36
N ARG A 268 -5.39 -9.06 10.62
CA ARG A 268 -4.20 -9.24 11.45
C ARG A 268 -3.01 -8.47 10.90
N LEU A 269 -2.82 -8.50 9.59
CA LEU A 269 -1.77 -7.74 8.93
C LEU A 269 -1.94 -6.23 9.17
N MET A 270 -3.15 -5.68 9.02
CA MET A 270 -3.44 -4.26 9.28
C MET A 270 -3.18 -3.87 10.74
N ASP A 271 -3.55 -4.73 11.69
CA ASP A 271 -3.28 -4.52 13.12
C ASP A 271 -1.78 -4.50 13.42
N GLN A 272 -1.02 -5.43 12.84
CA GLN A 272 0.45 -5.49 12.97
C GLN A 272 1.15 -4.30 12.31
N MET A 273 0.60 -3.76 11.23
CA MET A 273 1.10 -2.53 10.61
C MET A 273 0.90 -1.31 11.51
N ARG A 274 0.02 -1.37 12.51
CA ARG A 274 -0.34 -0.26 13.41
C ARG A 274 -0.78 1.01 12.67
N LEU A 275 -1.33 0.83 11.47
CA LEU A 275 -1.70 1.96 10.62
C LEU A 275 -2.90 2.72 11.19
N LEU A 276 -3.73 2.06 12.00
CA LEU A 276 -4.81 2.67 12.77
C LEU A 276 -5.31 1.75 13.88
N HIS A 277 -6.03 2.34 14.84
CA HIS A 277 -7.00 1.62 15.67
C HIS A 277 -8.20 1.23 14.76
N TRP A 278 -8.01 0.24 13.92
CA TRP A 278 -9.06 -0.24 13.04
C TRP A 278 -10.25 -0.74 13.88
N LYS A 279 -11.31 0.05 13.89
CA LYS A 279 -12.59 -0.37 14.47
C LYS A 279 -13.41 -0.93 13.31
N PRO A 280 -13.92 -2.17 13.41
CA PRO A 280 -14.86 -2.68 12.42
C PRO A 280 -16.02 -1.68 12.32
N SER A 281 -16.39 -1.29 11.10
CA SER A 281 -17.58 -0.46 10.88
C SER A 281 -18.77 -1.14 11.55
N LYS A 282 -19.56 -0.39 12.33
CA LYS A 282 -20.84 -0.91 12.82
C LYS A 282 -21.66 -1.31 11.60
N PRO A 283 -22.37 -2.45 11.63
CA PRO A 283 -23.30 -2.81 10.57
C PRO A 283 -24.29 -1.64 10.40
N GLY A 284 -24.35 -1.03 9.21
CA GLY A 284 -25.26 0.07 8.92
C GLY A 284 -24.62 1.46 8.68
N ALA A 285 -23.29 1.61 8.72
CA ALA A 285 -22.66 2.85 8.26
C ALA A 285 -22.71 2.88 6.71
N GLU A 286 -23.46 3.82 6.14
CA GLU A 286 -23.53 4.02 4.70
C GLU A 286 -22.15 4.40 4.13
N PRO A 287 -21.76 3.82 2.98
CA PRO A 287 -20.54 4.21 2.30
C PRO A 287 -20.66 5.67 1.85
N HIS A 288 -19.65 6.49 2.13
CA HIS A 288 -19.56 7.87 1.62
C HIS A 288 -19.43 7.84 0.09
N VAL A 289 -20.55 7.96 -0.62
CA VAL A 289 -20.60 8.20 -2.07
C VAL A 289 -20.62 9.71 -2.26
N ARG A 290 -19.63 10.29 -2.94
CA ARG A 290 -19.68 11.70 -3.31
C ARG A 290 -20.72 11.92 -4.42
N PRO A 291 -21.53 13.00 -4.39
CA PRO A 291 -22.55 13.28 -5.40
C PRO A 291 -22.04 13.64 -6.81
N SER A 292 -20.71 13.76 -7.02
CA SER A 292 -20.16 14.24 -8.30
C SER A 292 -20.10 13.20 -9.41
N ASP A 293 -20.30 11.91 -9.11
CA ASP A 293 -20.18 10.86 -10.13
C ASP A 293 -21.53 10.43 -10.73
N ALA A 294 -22.63 11.11 -10.36
CA ALA A 294 -23.99 10.77 -10.81
C ALA A 294 -24.50 11.59 -12.00
N ALA A 295 -23.69 12.47 -12.59
CA ALA A 295 -24.11 13.34 -13.68
C ALA A 295 -23.32 13.11 -14.98
N ILE A 296 -23.53 11.95 -15.62
CA ILE A 296 -23.40 11.83 -17.08
C ILE A 296 -24.77 11.43 -17.60
N THR A 297 -25.58 12.42 -17.88
CA THR A 297 -26.81 12.25 -18.67
C THR A 297 -26.39 12.02 -20.12
N PRO A 298 -26.82 10.95 -20.79
CA PRO A 298 -26.60 10.81 -22.22
C PRO A 298 -27.50 11.82 -22.91
N ALA A 299 -26.91 12.76 -23.65
CA ALA A 299 -27.67 13.60 -24.62
C ALA A 299 -28.15 12.68 -25.74
N LEU A 300 -29.43 12.80 -26.05
CA LEU A 300 -30.14 12.23 -27.21
C LEU A 300 -29.50 12.61 -28.55
#